data_aeac8624e409290efb81e8c4ed516884
#
_entry.id   aeac8624e409290efb81e8c4ed516884
#
_cell.length_a   1.000
_cell.length_b   1.000
_cell.length_c   1.000
_cell.angle_alpha   90.00
_cell.angle_beta   90.00
_cell.angle_gamma   90.00
#
_symmetry.space_group_name_H-M   'P 1'
#
loop_
_entity.id
_entity.type
_entity.pdbx_description
1 polymer ?
#
loop_
_entity_poly.entity_id
_entity_poly.type
_entity_poly.pdbx_seq_one_letter_code
_entity_poly.pdbx_strand_id
1 'polypeptide(L)'
;MRLISTLLGVVFGAFTISHAAANPVVNVINVQTDDPTGYTEYLAKNPQIFESFGAVTGGTCVTLTGHRYPNQAFAWTMYNTPAEAYKSATAFAMAPKNPTMESMRSVVSAEMYAVLKPFTLPSGFERRFQLVVNDVPRYIEAATELEKGWQANGHNVEIGVFMPLGKGETSANLLDVRIFGVTAEAAGKLSLALMGQPSWNQAAAAKLASTVESVELDTFEMCKQVYPAS
;
A
#
# COMPACT_ATOMS: atom_id res chain seq x y z
N MET A 1 -51.16 26.96 -50.67
CA MET A 1 -49.94 27.35 -49.94
C MET A 1 -49.84 26.53 -48.68
N ARG A 2 -48.96 25.57 -48.63
CA ARG A 2 -48.69 24.75 -47.44
C ARG A 2 -47.32 25.13 -46.90
N LEU A 3 -47.27 25.67 -45.70
CA LEU A 3 -46.08 25.96 -44.95
C LEU A 3 -45.56 24.69 -44.29
N ILE A 4 -44.34 24.26 -44.62
CA ILE A 4 -43.64 23.18 -43.99
C ILE A 4 -42.73 23.80 -42.92
N SER A 5 -43.02 23.58 -41.65
CA SER A 5 -42.16 23.95 -40.52
C SER A 5 -41.18 22.83 -40.25
N THR A 6 -39.93 23.10 -40.50
CA THR A 6 -38.81 22.20 -40.22
C THR A 6 -38.37 22.43 -38.77
N LEU A 7 -38.63 21.45 -37.88
CA LEU A 7 -38.08 21.43 -36.53
C LEU A 7 -36.63 20.92 -36.59
N LEU A 8 -35.69 21.80 -36.26
CA LEU A 8 -34.30 21.44 -36.02
C LEU A 8 -34.17 20.90 -34.58
N GLY A 9 -34.04 19.60 -34.43
CA GLY A 9 -33.75 18.96 -33.14
C GLY A 9 -32.26 19.08 -32.82
N VAL A 10 -31.91 19.86 -31.82
CA VAL A 10 -30.56 19.95 -31.27
C VAL A 10 -30.39 18.76 -30.32
N VAL A 11 -29.61 17.76 -30.71
CA VAL A 11 -29.23 16.65 -29.85
C VAL A 11 -28.10 17.12 -28.95
N PHE A 12 -28.41 17.42 -27.68
CA PHE A 12 -27.44 17.60 -26.63
C PHE A 12 -26.87 16.23 -26.26
N GLY A 13 -25.70 15.89 -26.80
CA GLY A 13 -24.91 14.77 -26.35
C GLY A 13 -24.42 15.02 -24.91
N ALA A 14 -25.01 14.35 -23.94
CA ALA A 14 -24.50 14.31 -22.58
C ALA A 14 -23.14 13.59 -22.60
N PHE A 15 -22.05 14.33 -22.57
CA PHE A 15 -20.74 13.78 -22.25
C PHE A 15 -20.77 13.35 -20.80
N THR A 16 -20.99 12.06 -20.54
CA THR A 16 -20.70 11.45 -19.24
C THR A 16 -19.18 11.46 -19.06
N ILE A 17 -18.67 12.43 -18.30
CA ILE A 17 -17.28 12.41 -17.83
C ILE A 17 -17.21 11.20 -16.87
N SER A 18 -16.73 10.09 -17.40
CA SER A 18 -16.35 8.95 -16.57
C SER A 18 -15.22 9.44 -15.66
N HIS A 19 -15.52 9.66 -14.39
CA HIS A 19 -14.49 9.86 -13.40
C HIS A 19 -13.70 8.57 -13.38
N ALA A 20 -12.52 8.57 -13.99
CA ALA A 20 -11.56 7.50 -13.80
C ALA A 20 -11.37 7.37 -12.29
N ALA A 21 -11.66 6.19 -11.74
CA ALA A 21 -11.43 5.91 -10.33
C ALA A 21 -9.98 6.31 -10.04
N ALA A 22 -9.79 7.23 -9.08
CA ALA A 22 -8.47 7.64 -8.68
C ALA A 22 -7.75 6.38 -8.16
N ASN A 23 -6.70 5.95 -8.85
CA ASN A 23 -5.86 4.86 -8.38
C ASN A 23 -4.80 5.47 -7.45
N PRO A 24 -4.96 5.36 -6.14
CA PRO A 24 -3.99 5.91 -5.21
C PRO A 24 -2.63 5.23 -5.41
N VAL A 25 -1.59 5.98 -5.08
CA VAL A 25 -0.19 5.54 -5.20
C VAL A 25 0.51 5.76 -3.89
N VAL A 26 1.34 4.80 -3.50
CA VAL A 26 2.20 4.86 -2.31
C VAL A 26 3.65 4.98 -2.75
N ASN A 27 4.36 6.01 -2.26
CA ASN A 27 5.81 6.09 -2.33
C ASN A 27 6.40 5.54 -1.03
N VAL A 28 7.44 4.75 -1.14
CA VAL A 28 8.17 4.13 -0.03
C VAL A 28 9.63 4.52 -0.12
N ILE A 29 10.18 5.04 0.97
CA ILE A 29 11.61 5.32 1.12
C ILE A 29 12.16 4.31 2.14
N ASN A 30 12.83 3.30 1.65
CA ASN A 30 13.49 2.31 2.50
C ASN A 30 14.75 2.91 3.12
N VAL A 31 14.91 2.76 4.41
CA VAL A 31 15.99 3.36 5.18
C VAL A 31 16.61 2.36 6.14
N GLN A 32 17.88 2.60 6.47
CA GLN A 32 18.55 2.01 7.61
C GLN A 32 18.66 3.08 8.70
N THR A 33 18.25 2.78 9.93
CA THR A 33 18.28 3.71 11.06
C THR A 33 18.56 2.97 12.38
N ASP A 34 19.50 3.48 13.15
CA ASP A 34 19.84 2.91 14.47
C ASP A 34 18.83 3.33 15.55
N ASP A 35 18.02 4.35 15.30
CA ASP A 35 16.94 4.79 16.19
C ASP A 35 15.61 4.94 15.42
N PRO A 36 14.91 3.81 15.15
CA PRO A 36 13.64 3.85 14.45
C PRO A 36 12.54 4.61 15.21
N THR A 37 12.59 4.62 16.54
CA THR A 37 11.65 5.40 17.37
C THR A 37 11.87 6.89 17.20
N GLY A 38 13.10 7.36 17.37
CA GLY A 38 13.46 8.77 17.18
C GLY A 38 13.20 9.24 15.75
N TYR A 39 13.46 8.40 14.74
CA TYR A 39 13.14 8.69 13.35
C TYR A 39 11.62 8.88 13.13
N THR A 40 10.81 7.98 13.68
CA THR A 40 9.34 8.07 13.63
C THR A 40 8.82 9.33 14.34
N GLU A 41 9.34 9.61 15.54
CA GLU A 41 8.97 10.79 16.30
C GLU A 41 9.38 12.10 15.60
N TYR A 42 10.55 12.12 14.98
CA TYR A 42 11.00 13.26 14.20
C TYR A 42 10.03 13.57 13.07
N LEU A 43 9.62 12.56 12.30
CA LEU A 43 8.65 12.74 11.23
C LEU A 43 7.28 13.19 11.75
N ALA A 44 6.82 12.62 12.87
CA ALA A 44 5.55 13.03 13.49
C ALA A 44 5.55 14.48 13.99
N LYS A 45 6.71 14.98 14.47
CA LYS A 45 6.89 16.37 14.94
C LYS A 45 7.11 17.37 13.79
N ASN A 46 7.32 16.88 12.56
CA ASN A 46 7.63 17.71 11.39
C ASN A 46 6.66 17.40 10.22
N PRO A 47 5.34 17.59 10.38
CA PRO A 47 4.34 17.27 9.37
C PRO A 47 4.54 18.02 8.05
N GLN A 48 5.18 19.20 8.09
CA GLN A 48 5.54 19.99 6.90
C GLN A 48 6.43 19.23 5.91
N ILE A 49 7.12 18.17 6.35
CA ILE A 49 7.87 17.29 5.45
C ILE A 49 6.90 16.60 4.47
N PHE A 50 5.80 16.05 4.98
CA PHE A 50 4.77 15.39 4.16
C PHE A 50 4.00 16.40 3.30
N GLU A 51 3.65 17.55 3.89
CA GLU A 51 2.95 18.64 3.20
C GLU A 51 3.76 19.18 2.02
N SER A 52 5.08 19.37 2.18
CA SER A 52 5.97 19.87 1.13
C SER A 52 6.03 18.95 -0.10
N PHE A 53 5.75 17.67 0.08
CA PHE A 53 5.67 16.67 -0.99
C PHE A 53 4.23 16.43 -1.48
N GLY A 54 3.23 17.14 -0.91
CA GLY A 54 1.83 17.01 -1.30
C GLY A 54 1.20 15.67 -0.93
N ALA A 55 1.70 15.00 0.11
CA ALA A 55 1.14 13.73 0.58
C ALA A 55 -0.26 13.92 1.17
N VAL A 56 -1.15 12.97 0.93
CA VAL A 56 -2.48 12.90 1.57
C VAL A 56 -2.36 12.29 2.97
N THR A 57 -1.52 11.28 3.10
CA THR A 57 -1.21 10.63 4.38
C THR A 57 0.19 10.04 4.30
N GLY A 58 0.79 9.77 5.46
CA GLY A 58 2.11 9.19 5.52
C GLY A 58 2.46 8.63 6.90
N GLY A 59 3.49 7.81 6.93
CA GLY A 59 3.93 7.17 8.15
C GLY A 59 5.27 6.48 8.03
N THR A 60 5.57 5.67 9.03
CA THR A 60 6.77 4.85 9.10
C THR A 60 6.41 3.42 9.44
N CYS A 61 7.25 2.49 9.00
CA CYS A 61 7.22 1.10 9.43
C CYS A 61 8.63 0.66 9.84
N VAL A 62 8.71 -0.15 10.88
CA VAL A 62 9.93 -0.81 11.34
C VAL A 62 9.80 -2.30 11.06
N THR A 63 10.76 -2.88 10.36
CA THR A 63 10.77 -4.32 10.12
C THR A 63 11.21 -5.04 11.39
N LEU A 64 10.35 -5.91 11.90
CA LEU A 64 10.60 -6.67 13.13
C LEU A 64 11.30 -8.00 12.85
N THR A 65 10.91 -8.67 11.76
CA THR A 65 11.50 -9.95 11.31
C THR A 65 11.61 -9.99 9.81
N GLY A 66 12.51 -10.82 9.26
CA GLY A 66 12.68 -11.00 7.82
C GLY A 66 13.47 -9.86 7.14
N HIS A 67 14.29 -9.11 7.87
CA HIS A 67 15.05 -8.00 7.33
C HIS A 67 15.95 -8.43 6.17
N ARG A 68 16.05 -7.58 5.14
CA ARG A 68 17.05 -7.69 4.07
C ARG A 68 18.41 -7.07 4.46
N TYR A 69 18.40 -6.13 5.40
CA TYR A 69 19.58 -5.45 5.95
C TYR A 69 19.32 -5.05 7.40
N PRO A 70 20.37 -4.86 8.22
CA PRO A 70 20.21 -4.47 9.63
C PRO A 70 19.44 -3.16 9.78
N ASN A 71 18.67 -3.05 10.86
CA ASN A 71 17.95 -1.83 11.23
C ASN A 71 17.02 -1.30 10.12
N GLN A 72 16.38 -2.22 9.39
CA GLN A 72 15.49 -1.91 8.30
C GLN A 72 14.23 -1.21 8.79
N ALA A 73 13.96 -0.06 8.19
CA ALA A 73 12.72 0.68 8.34
C ALA A 73 12.35 1.33 7.00
N PHE A 74 11.17 1.91 6.91
CA PHE A 74 10.81 2.75 5.77
C PHE A 74 9.82 3.84 6.17
N ALA A 75 9.85 4.95 5.44
CA ALA A 75 8.80 5.95 5.45
C ALA A 75 7.93 5.76 4.21
N TRP A 76 6.62 5.99 4.36
CA TRP A 76 5.68 5.90 3.26
C TRP A 76 4.81 7.14 3.17
N THR A 77 4.39 7.47 1.96
CA THR A 77 3.46 8.56 1.66
C THR A 77 2.44 8.09 0.62
N MET A 78 1.19 8.51 0.78
CA MET A 78 0.11 8.18 -0.15
C MET A 78 -0.36 9.43 -0.91
N TYR A 79 -0.73 9.23 -2.16
CA TYR A 79 -1.23 10.23 -3.10
C TYR A 79 -2.52 9.73 -3.75
N ASN A 80 -3.42 10.65 -4.13
CA ASN A 80 -4.65 10.27 -4.80
C ASN A 80 -4.43 9.82 -6.25
N THR A 81 -3.36 10.29 -6.89
CA THR A 81 -3.09 10.01 -8.31
C THR A 81 -1.62 9.66 -8.55
N PRO A 82 -1.31 8.88 -9.61
CA PRO A 82 0.06 8.64 -10.04
C PRO A 82 0.83 9.94 -10.37
N ALA A 83 0.15 10.93 -10.95
CA ALA A 83 0.78 12.21 -11.31
C ALA A 83 1.31 12.95 -10.08
N GLU A 84 0.55 12.98 -8.98
CA GLU A 84 0.99 13.56 -7.71
C GLU A 84 2.18 12.79 -7.13
N ALA A 85 2.15 11.46 -7.16
CA ALA A 85 3.23 10.62 -6.67
C ALA A 85 4.53 10.83 -7.47
N TYR A 86 4.47 10.91 -8.81
CA TYR A 86 5.64 11.21 -9.65
C TYR A 86 6.20 12.60 -9.38
N LYS A 87 5.33 13.61 -9.21
CA LYS A 87 5.76 14.96 -8.84
C LYS A 87 6.48 14.98 -7.49
N SER A 88 5.94 14.26 -6.51
CA SER A 88 6.57 14.08 -5.20
C SER A 88 7.93 13.38 -5.29
N ALA A 89 8.03 12.27 -6.03
CA ALA A 89 9.28 11.56 -6.21
C ALA A 89 10.36 12.45 -6.86
N THR A 90 9.96 13.27 -7.84
CA THR A 90 10.86 14.26 -8.45
C THR A 90 11.31 15.31 -7.43
N ALA A 91 10.39 15.85 -6.65
CA ALA A 91 10.69 16.83 -5.61
C ALA A 91 11.66 16.24 -4.55
N PHE A 92 11.43 14.99 -4.12
CA PHE A 92 12.32 14.29 -3.20
C PHE A 92 13.73 14.10 -3.77
N ALA A 93 13.84 13.67 -5.02
CA ALA A 93 15.15 13.46 -5.68
C ALA A 93 15.94 14.76 -5.87
N MET A 94 15.24 15.90 -6.03
CA MET A 94 15.85 17.21 -6.24
C MET A 94 15.97 18.05 -4.96
N ALA A 95 15.40 17.58 -3.85
CA ALA A 95 15.43 18.32 -2.58
C ALA A 95 16.86 18.45 -2.06
N PRO A 96 17.22 19.61 -1.48
CA PRO A 96 18.48 19.73 -0.77
C PRO A 96 18.51 18.75 0.40
N LYS A 97 19.69 18.19 0.64
CA LYS A 97 19.91 17.28 1.76
C LYS A 97 19.59 17.97 3.09
N ASN A 98 18.80 17.29 3.93
CA ASN A 98 18.50 17.73 5.27
C ASN A 98 19.49 17.08 6.24
N PRO A 99 20.47 17.82 6.84
CA PRO A 99 21.50 17.23 7.69
C PRO A 99 20.93 16.45 8.89
N THR A 100 19.81 16.91 9.47
CA THR A 100 19.16 16.20 10.58
C THR A 100 18.61 14.85 10.11
N MET A 101 17.95 14.80 8.96
CA MET A 101 17.46 13.55 8.41
C MET A 101 18.62 12.60 8.04
N GLU A 102 19.70 13.12 7.47
CA GLU A 102 20.86 12.30 7.10
C GLU A 102 21.62 11.74 8.31
N SER A 103 21.61 12.47 9.45
CA SER A 103 22.17 11.95 10.70
C SER A 103 21.32 10.85 11.35
N MET A 104 20.04 10.78 11.03
CA MET A 104 19.10 9.80 11.61
C MET A 104 18.97 8.53 10.79
N ARG A 105 19.24 8.61 9.47
CA ARG A 105 19.01 7.49 8.53
C ARG A 105 19.91 7.53 7.32
N SER A 106 20.15 6.37 6.74
CA SER A 106 20.65 6.21 5.38
C SER A 106 19.54 5.73 4.46
N VAL A 107 19.36 6.35 3.30
CA VAL A 107 18.41 5.89 2.28
C VAL A 107 19.01 4.70 1.54
N VAL A 108 18.27 3.58 1.52
CA VAL A 108 18.66 2.35 0.83
C VAL A 108 18.05 2.30 -0.56
N SER A 109 16.74 2.57 -0.67
CA SER A 109 16.02 2.64 -1.95
C SER A 109 14.78 3.52 -1.85
N ALA A 110 14.28 3.95 -3.01
CA ALA A 110 12.99 4.60 -3.16
C ALA A 110 12.14 3.77 -4.12
N GLU A 111 10.91 3.50 -3.75
CA GLU A 111 10.00 2.62 -4.47
C GLU A 111 8.62 3.28 -4.61
N MET A 112 7.86 2.88 -5.62
CA MET A 112 6.52 3.40 -5.87
C MET A 112 5.58 2.26 -6.22
N TYR A 113 4.33 2.33 -5.70
CA TYR A 113 3.33 1.28 -5.86
C TYR A 113 1.96 1.86 -6.15
N ALA A 114 1.27 1.32 -7.17
CA ALA A 114 -0.15 1.54 -7.36
C ALA A 114 -0.95 0.68 -6.39
N VAL A 115 -1.99 1.22 -5.79
CA VAL A 115 -2.92 0.46 -4.94
C VAL A 115 -3.94 -0.23 -5.84
N LEU A 116 -3.90 -1.55 -5.91
CA LEU A 116 -4.84 -2.37 -6.70
C LEU A 116 -6.05 -2.82 -5.87
N LYS A 117 -5.83 -3.18 -4.60
CA LYS A 117 -6.89 -3.45 -3.63
C LYS A 117 -6.68 -2.54 -2.42
N PRO A 118 -7.61 -1.61 -2.18
CA PRO A 118 -7.52 -0.70 -1.04
C PRO A 118 -7.79 -1.42 0.28
N PHE A 119 -7.44 -0.74 1.36
CA PHE A 119 -7.67 -1.13 2.74
C PHE A 119 -8.12 0.12 3.52
N THR A 120 -8.81 -0.08 4.63
CA THR A 120 -9.36 0.98 5.48
C THR A 120 -8.80 0.98 6.90
N LEU A 121 -8.25 -0.14 7.35
CA LEU A 121 -7.63 -0.23 8.66
C LEU A 121 -6.41 0.69 8.75
N PRO A 122 -6.24 1.40 9.88
CA PRO A 122 -5.04 2.19 10.10
C PRO A 122 -3.80 1.29 10.18
N SER A 123 -2.66 1.90 9.88
CA SER A 123 -1.36 1.23 10.05
C SER A 123 -1.17 0.74 11.48
N GLY A 124 -0.62 -0.47 11.59
CA GLY A 124 -0.36 -1.14 12.86
C GLY A 124 0.61 -2.29 12.67
N PHE A 125 0.32 -3.46 13.22
CA PHE A 125 1.08 -4.66 12.92
C PHE A 125 0.69 -5.19 11.54
N GLU A 126 1.69 -5.37 10.68
CA GLU A 126 1.50 -5.80 9.30
C GLU A 126 2.41 -6.99 8.97
N ARG A 127 1.89 -7.95 8.20
CA ARG A 127 2.73 -8.93 7.53
C ARG A 127 2.79 -8.55 6.06
N ARG A 128 3.99 -8.35 5.56
CA ARG A 128 4.26 -7.95 4.19
C ARG A 128 4.85 -9.09 3.40
N PHE A 129 4.31 -9.32 2.21
CA PHE A 129 4.84 -10.25 1.23
C PHE A 129 5.19 -9.53 -0.06
N GLN A 130 6.24 -9.99 -0.75
CA GLN A 130 6.40 -9.76 -2.18
C GLN A 130 6.19 -11.09 -2.87
N LEU A 131 5.22 -11.12 -3.77
CA LEU A 131 4.75 -12.34 -4.42
C LEU A 131 4.81 -12.17 -5.94
N VAL A 132 5.35 -13.17 -6.64
CA VAL A 132 5.11 -13.31 -8.08
C VAL A 132 3.84 -14.13 -8.26
N VAL A 133 2.89 -13.61 -9.04
CA VAL A 133 1.60 -14.27 -9.29
C VAL A 133 1.40 -14.55 -10.77
N ASN A 134 0.64 -15.59 -11.09
CA ASN A 134 0.35 -15.97 -12.46
C ASN A 134 -0.76 -15.13 -13.11
N ASP A 135 -1.66 -14.55 -12.29
CA ASP A 135 -2.82 -13.77 -12.75
C ASP A 135 -3.21 -12.75 -11.68
N VAL A 136 -2.92 -11.46 -11.90
CA VAL A 136 -3.16 -10.38 -10.93
C VAL A 136 -4.64 -10.21 -10.61
N PRO A 137 -5.58 -10.10 -11.57
CA PRO A 137 -7.01 -10.03 -11.28
C PRO A 137 -7.51 -11.20 -10.43
N ARG A 138 -7.13 -12.42 -10.76
CA ARG A 138 -7.52 -13.63 -10.03
C ARG A 138 -6.96 -13.65 -8.62
N TYR A 139 -5.71 -13.17 -8.43
CA TYR A 139 -5.13 -13.01 -7.10
C TYR A 139 -5.95 -12.05 -6.24
N ILE A 140 -6.31 -10.87 -6.77
CA ILE A 140 -7.10 -9.86 -6.05
C ILE A 140 -8.47 -10.40 -5.65
N GLU A 141 -9.14 -11.14 -6.55
CA GLU A 141 -10.41 -11.80 -6.25
C GLU A 141 -10.25 -12.80 -5.10
N ALA A 142 -9.25 -13.69 -5.18
CA ALA A 142 -8.99 -14.70 -4.16
C ALA A 142 -8.59 -14.08 -2.81
N ALA A 143 -7.77 -13.02 -2.81
CA ALA A 143 -7.40 -12.27 -1.61
C ALA A 143 -8.63 -11.61 -0.95
N THR A 144 -9.54 -11.06 -1.76
CA THR A 144 -10.79 -10.46 -1.27
C THR A 144 -11.71 -11.50 -0.64
N GLU A 145 -11.80 -12.68 -1.24
CA GLU A 145 -12.59 -13.80 -0.70
C GLU A 145 -12.02 -14.34 0.62
N LEU A 146 -10.69 -14.48 0.68
CA LEU A 146 -9.98 -14.89 1.89
C LEU A 146 -10.18 -13.90 3.03
N GLU A 147 -10.03 -12.61 2.78
CA GLU A 147 -10.26 -11.54 3.75
C GLU A 147 -11.68 -11.57 4.31
N LYS A 148 -12.69 -11.71 3.46
CA LYS A 148 -14.09 -11.85 3.89
C LYS A 148 -14.28 -13.08 4.80
N GLY A 149 -13.62 -14.19 4.46
CA GLY A 149 -13.62 -15.38 5.30
C GLY A 149 -13.03 -15.14 6.69
N TRP A 150 -11.92 -14.42 6.79
CA TRP A 150 -11.31 -14.04 8.06
C TRP A 150 -12.21 -13.13 8.88
N GLN A 151 -12.76 -12.09 8.26
CA GLN A 151 -13.66 -11.14 8.93
C GLN A 151 -14.96 -11.82 9.43
N ALA A 152 -15.53 -12.73 8.66
CA ALA A 152 -16.70 -13.52 9.05
C ALA A 152 -16.42 -14.44 10.26
N ASN A 153 -15.16 -14.77 10.51
CA ASN A 153 -14.70 -15.57 11.66
C ASN A 153 -14.09 -14.71 12.80
N GLY A 154 -14.38 -13.41 12.81
CA GLY A 154 -14.06 -12.51 13.91
C GLY A 154 -12.62 -11.97 13.89
N HIS A 155 -11.90 -12.08 12.77
CA HIS A 155 -10.60 -11.47 12.59
C HIS A 155 -10.73 -10.10 11.93
N ASN A 156 -10.45 -9.03 12.68
CA ASN A 156 -10.45 -7.67 12.15
C ASN A 156 -9.11 -7.38 11.46
N VAL A 157 -8.98 -7.87 10.23
CA VAL A 157 -7.80 -7.73 9.38
C VAL A 157 -8.23 -7.45 7.95
N GLU A 158 -7.36 -6.79 7.19
CA GLU A 158 -7.56 -6.50 5.77
C GLU A 158 -6.32 -6.88 4.97
N ILE A 159 -6.52 -7.14 3.68
CA ILE A 159 -5.44 -7.40 2.73
C ILE A 159 -5.35 -6.22 1.77
N GLY A 160 -4.24 -5.49 1.78
CA GLY A 160 -3.89 -4.53 0.74
C GLY A 160 -3.07 -5.20 -0.35
N VAL A 161 -3.32 -4.85 -1.62
CA VAL A 161 -2.55 -5.36 -2.77
C VAL A 161 -2.03 -4.19 -3.57
N PHE A 162 -0.73 -4.20 -3.83
CA PHE A 162 -0.01 -3.12 -4.46
C PHE A 162 0.83 -3.65 -5.63
N MET A 163 0.90 -2.88 -6.71
CA MET A 163 1.70 -3.19 -7.89
C MET A 163 2.87 -2.21 -8.01
N PRO A 164 4.12 -2.67 -8.14
CA PRO A 164 5.24 -1.77 -8.37
C PRO A 164 5.08 -0.94 -9.64
N LEU A 165 5.29 0.38 -9.52
CA LEU A 165 5.40 1.33 -10.63
C LEU A 165 6.86 1.73 -10.90
N GLY A 166 7.74 1.57 -9.91
CA GLY A 166 9.17 1.84 -10.00
C GLY A 166 9.85 1.30 -8.75
N LYS A 167 10.52 0.16 -8.86
CA LYS A 167 11.17 -0.53 -7.75
C LYS A 167 12.60 -0.99 -8.09
N GLY A 168 13.06 -0.73 -9.32
CA GLY A 168 14.29 -1.31 -9.85
C GLY A 168 14.02 -2.66 -10.53
N GLU A 169 14.92 -3.62 -10.39
CA GLU A 169 14.71 -4.97 -10.93
C GLU A 169 13.51 -5.64 -10.25
N THR A 170 12.60 -6.17 -11.06
CA THR A 170 11.38 -6.79 -10.59
C THR A 170 10.92 -7.87 -11.56
N SER A 171 10.31 -8.93 -11.04
CA SER A 171 9.67 -9.96 -11.85
C SER A 171 8.36 -9.43 -12.44
N ALA A 172 7.98 -9.94 -13.61
CA ALA A 172 6.65 -9.68 -14.14
C ALA A 172 5.60 -10.17 -13.14
N ASN A 173 4.50 -9.43 -13.01
CA ASN A 173 3.41 -9.72 -12.08
C ASN A 173 3.85 -9.79 -10.59
N LEU A 174 4.92 -9.09 -10.22
CA LEU A 174 5.28 -8.91 -8.81
C LEU A 174 4.22 -8.05 -8.13
N LEU A 175 3.73 -8.51 -6.98
CA LEU A 175 2.85 -7.77 -6.09
C LEU A 175 3.53 -7.56 -4.73
N ASP A 176 3.29 -6.41 -4.13
CA ASP A 176 3.53 -6.18 -2.70
C ASP A 176 2.18 -6.34 -1.99
N VAL A 177 2.10 -7.27 -1.08
CA VAL A 177 0.84 -7.63 -0.40
C VAL A 177 1.03 -7.43 1.09
N ARG A 178 0.07 -6.75 1.70
CA ARG A 178 0.09 -6.46 3.13
C ARG A 178 -1.16 -6.98 3.81
N ILE A 179 -0.97 -7.71 4.89
CA ILE A 179 -2.04 -8.12 5.80
C ILE A 179 -2.00 -7.16 6.97
N PHE A 180 -2.97 -6.28 7.05
CA PHE A 180 -3.11 -5.27 8.08
C PHE A 180 -3.83 -5.84 9.29
N GLY A 181 -3.20 -5.73 10.48
CA GLY A 181 -3.84 -5.96 11.76
C GLY A 181 -3.53 -4.79 12.68
N VAL A 182 -4.55 -4.16 13.26
CA VAL A 182 -4.39 -2.93 14.06
C VAL A 182 -3.50 -3.13 15.28
N THR A 183 -3.49 -4.35 15.86
CA THR A 183 -2.73 -4.68 17.08
C THR A 183 -1.97 -6.00 16.94
N ALA A 184 -0.91 -6.16 17.74
CA ALA A 184 -0.18 -7.43 17.85
C ALA A 184 -1.10 -8.59 18.26
N GLU A 185 -2.12 -8.31 19.06
CA GLU A 185 -3.10 -9.31 19.50
C GLU A 185 -3.96 -9.79 18.32
N ALA A 186 -4.45 -8.88 17.47
CA ALA A 186 -5.23 -9.23 16.28
C ALA A 186 -4.39 -10.08 15.31
N ALA A 187 -3.14 -9.66 15.05
CA ALA A 187 -2.21 -10.39 14.21
C ALA A 187 -1.90 -11.79 14.78
N GLY A 188 -1.69 -11.89 16.11
CA GLY A 188 -1.45 -13.16 16.81
C GLY A 188 -2.65 -14.09 16.75
N LYS A 189 -3.87 -13.59 16.96
CA LYS A 189 -5.11 -14.39 16.86
C LYS A 189 -5.30 -14.97 15.46
N LEU A 190 -5.08 -14.15 14.41
CA LEU A 190 -5.14 -14.65 13.03
C LEU A 190 -4.06 -15.71 12.78
N SER A 191 -2.82 -15.46 13.21
CA SER A 191 -1.72 -16.41 13.03
C SER A 191 -2.01 -17.77 13.69
N LEU A 192 -2.54 -17.78 14.93
CA LEU A 192 -2.95 -19.00 15.63
C LEU A 192 -4.09 -19.73 14.89
N ALA A 193 -5.10 -18.99 14.42
CA ALA A 193 -6.18 -19.58 13.65
C ALA A 193 -5.67 -20.23 12.35
N LEU A 194 -4.76 -19.58 11.63
CA LEU A 194 -4.18 -20.11 10.39
C LEU A 194 -3.30 -21.35 10.62
N MET A 195 -2.52 -21.38 11.71
CA MET A 195 -1.74 -22.57 12.08
C MET A 195 -2.62 -23.79 12.37
N GLY A 196 -3.83 -23.59 12.90
CA GLY A 196 -4.82 -24.63 13.11
C GLY A 196 -5.49 -25.14 11.83
N GLN A 197 -5.22 -24.56 10.68
CA GLN A 197 -5.81 -24.92 9.39
C GLN A 197 -7.32 -25.11 9.43
N PRO A 198 -8.09 -24.12 9.90
CA PRO A 198 -9.52 -24.28 10.11
C PRO A 198 -10.23 -24.53 8.76
N SER A 199 -11.26 -25.39 8.77
CA SER A 199 -11.97 -25.81 7.56
C SER A 199 -12.57 -24.63 6.76
N TRP A 200 -13.04 -23.60 7.46
CA TRP A 200 -13.59 -22.38 6.83
C TRP A 200 -12.55 -21.59 6.01
N ASN A 201 -11.25 -21.76 6.30
CA ASN A 201 -10.16 -21.05 5.61
C ASN A 201 -9.57 -21.86 4.43
N GLN A 202 -9.68 -23.20 4.46
CA GLN A 202 -8.91 -24.07 3.56
C GLN A 202 -9.19 -23.81 2.07
N ALA A 203 -10.46 -23.69 1.70
CA ALA A 203 -10.83 -23.50 0.27
C ALA A 203 -10.35 -22.14 -0.25
N ALA A 204 -10.56 -21.05 0.48
CA ALA A 204 -10.13 -19.72 0.09
C ALA A 204 -8.59 -19.60 0.08
N ALA A 205 -7.92 -20.16 1.07
CA ALA A 205 -6.46 -20.19 1.12
C ALA A 205 -5.85 -21.00 -0.02
N ALA A 206 -6.44 -22.15 -0.38
CA ALA A 206 -6.00 -22.95 -1.53
C ALA A 206 -6.22 -22.22 -2.86
N LYS A 207 -7.36 -21.52 -3.01
CA LYS A 207 -7.63 -20.67 -4.18
C LYS A 207 -6.56 -19.58 -4.31
N LEU A 208 -6.25 -18.87 -3.24
CA LEU A 208 -5.20 -17.86 -3.23
C LEU A 208 -3.83 -18.46 -3.58
N ALA A 209 -3.43 -19.53 -2.90
CA ALA A 209 -2.15 -20.19 -3.10
C ALA A 209 -1.96 -20.66 -4.56
N SER A 210 -3.04 -21.08 -5.24
CA SER A 210 -2.99 -21.51 -6.65
C SER A 210 -2.64 -20.37 -7.62
N THR A 211 -2.68 -19.12 -7.18
CA THR A 211 -2.32 -17.95 -7.99
C THR A 211 -0.90 -17.46 -7.75
N VAL A 212 -0.21 -17.98 -6.73
CA VAL A 212 1.15 -17.57 -6.34
C VAL A 212 2.17 -18.51 -6.99
N GLU A 213 3.15 -17.94 -7.68
CA GLU A 213 4.27 -18.66 -8.26
C GLU A 213 5.46 -18.74 -7.29
N SER A 214 5.81 -17.60 -6.68
CA SER A 214 6.89 -17.53 -5.69
C SER A 214 6.65 -16.48 -4.63
N VAL A 215 7.34 -16.63 -3.51
CA VAL A 215 7.43 -15.65 -2.41
C VAL A 215 8.84 -15.10 -2.38
N GLU A 216 9.00 -13.81 -2.71
CA GLU A 216 10.29 -13.12 -2.77
C GLU A 216 10.66 -12.43 -1.45
N LEU A 217 9.65 -12.10 -0.65
CA LEU A 217 9.79 -11.47 0.65
C LEU A 217 8.66 -11.91 1.58
N ASP A 218 8.99 -12.12 2.84
CA ASP A 218 8.05 -12.32 3.95
C ASP A 218 8.62 -11.61 5.18
N THR A 219 8.00 -10.49 5.57
CA THR A 219 8.43 -9.70 6.72
C THR A 219 7.28 -9.43 7.66
N PHE A 220 7.60 -9.20 8.92
CA PHE A 220 6.66 -8.69 9.90
C PHE A 220 7.08 -7.28 10.29
N GLU A 221 6.14 -6.34 10.26
CA GLU A 221 6.40 -4.92 10.38
C GLU A 221 5.49 -4.29 11.45
N MET A 222 6.00 -3.27 12.12
CA MET A 222 5.21 -2.38 12.98
C MET A 222 5.16 -1.01 12.31
N CYS A 223 3.96 -0.61 11.93
CA CYS A 223 3.70 0.62 11.21
C CYS A 223 2.95 1.63 12.06
N LYS A 224 3.23 2.91 11.82
CA LYS A 224 2.54 4.03 12.46
C LYS A 224 2.27 5.12 11.43
N GLN A 225 1.01 5.53 11.31
CA GLN A 225 0.68 6.76 10.61
C GLN A 225 1.14 7.96 11.46
N VAL A 226 1.82 8.91 10.82
CA VAL A 226 2.32 10.12 11.48
C VAL A 226 1.80 11.41 10.83
N TYR A 227 1.17 11.28 9.64
CA TYR A 227 0.59 12.40 8.90
C TYR A 227 -0.69 11.97 8.17
N PRO A 228 -1.79 12.78 8.18
CA PRO A 228 -1.98 13.80 9.21
C PRO A 228 -1.94 13.18 10.60
N ALA A 229 -1.63 13.96 11.61
CA ALA A 229 -1.67 13.47 12.99
C ALA A 229 -3.09 12.98 13.30
N SER A 230 -3.21 11.75 13.78
CA SER A 230 -4.47 11.10 14.18
C SER A 230 -4.93 11.61 15.53
#